data_cbe8df27beb3200c90f125599a5f1b6a
#
_entry.id   cbe8df27beb3200c90f125599a5f1b6a
#
_cell.length_a   1.000
_cell.length_b   1.000
_cell.length_c   1.000
_cell.angle_alpha   90.00
_cell.angle_beta   90.00
_cell.angle_gamma   90.00
#
_symmetry.space_group_name_H-M   'P 1'
#
loop_
_entity.id
_entity.type
_entity.pdbx_description
1 polymer ?
#
loop_
_entity_poly.entity_id
_entity_poly.type
_entity_poly.pdbx_seq_one_letter_code
_entity_poly.pdbx_strand_id
1 'polypeptide(L)'
;HLNEQQATLLITYLRNTEPVKAFKRALVREFYAMRAEIARFKALRTEGKPQRRSLTDMIRDNPNHSKWDYKLYTDLAYKAAFGKTAAQIKKDRAPGSDRRTLDLLTADELEAYQKQEAAIAGLYAVGIDYETMKAVFLRKGSAAE
;
A
#
# COMPACT_ATOMS: atom_id res chain seq x y z
N HIS A 1 -14.72 28.96 -20.57
CA HIS A 1 -14.45 28.37 -19.24
C HIS A 1 -13.00 27.94 -19.14
N LEU A 2 -12.28 28.36 -18.08
CA LEU A 2 -10.94 27.90 -17.78
C LEU A 2 -11.01 26.50 -17.19
N ASN A 3 -10.10 25.61 -17.61
CA ASN A 3 -9.90 24.36 -16.89
C ASN A 3 -9.08 24.61 -15.61
N GLU A 4 -8.99 23.62 -14.73
CA GLU A 4 -8.30 23.71 -13.44
C GLU A 4 -6.83 24.14 -13.58
N GLN A 5 -6.12 23.61 -14.57
CA GLN A 5 -4.71 23.95 -14.83
C GLN A 5 -4.55 25.40 -15.29
N GLN A 6 -5.42 25.86 -16.17
CA GLN A 6 -5.44 27.25 -16.66
C GLN A 6 -5.80 28.21 -15.54
N ALA A 7 -6.78 27.88 -14.70
CA ALA A 7 -7.15 28.70 -13.55
C ALA A 7 -5.99 28.79 -12.55
N THR A 8 -5.33 27.68 -12.24
CA THR A 8 -4.15 27.63 -11.36
C THR A 8 -3.01 28.49 -11.91
N LEU A 9 -2.71 28.37 -13.21
CA LEU A 9 -1.69 29.17 -13.86
C LEU A 9 -2.01 30.66 -13.82
N LEU A 10 -3.27 31.03 -14.12
CA LEU A 10 -3.72 32.42 -14.06
C LEU A 10 -3.53 33.03 -12.68
N ILE A 11 -3.86 32.31 -11.61
CA ILE A 11 -3.70 32.78 -10.24
C ILE A 11 -2.22 33.04 -9.91
N THR A 12 -1.27 32.32 -10.50
CA THR A 12 0.16 32.56 -10.28
C THR A 12 0.62 33.93 -10.84
N TYR A 13 -0.05 34.44 -11.88
CA TYR A 13 0.21 35.76 -12.48
C TYR A 13 -0.51 36.90 -11.80
N LEU A 14 -1.51 36.63 -10.94
CA LEU A 14 -2.27 37.68 -10.27
C LEU A 14 -1.39 38.46 -9.27
N ARG A 15 -1.74 39.74 -9.10
CA ARG A 15 -1.14 40.63 -8.12
C ARG A 15 -1.17 39.99 -6.72
N ASN A 16 -0.09 40.13 -5.95
CA ASN A 16 0.08 39.53 -4.64
C ASN A 16 -0.79 40.18 -3.54
N THR A 17 -2.10 40.02 -3.64
CA THR A 17 -3.02 40.29 -2.52
C THR A 17 -2.90 39.20 -1.46
N GLU A 18 -3.36 39.45 -0.23
CA GLU A 18 -3.25 38.42 0.83
C GLU A 18 -3.95 37.10 0.49
N PRO A 19 -5.16 37.06 -0.10
CA PRO A 19 -5.77 35.80 -0.54
C PRO A 19 -4.92 35.07 -1.59
N VAL A 20 -4.36 35.79 -2.55
CA VAL A 20 -3.51 35.19 -3.61
C VAL A 20 -2.21 34.66 -3.03
N LYS A 21 -1.59 35.35 -2.09
CA LYS A 21 -0.40 34.84 -1.38
C LYS A 21 -0.71 33.57 -0.59
N ALA A 22 -1.85 33.55 0.12
CA ALA A 22 -2.31 32.38 0.86
C ALA A 22 -2.50 31.16 -0.06
N PHE A 23 -3.16 31.35 -1.20
CA PHE A 23 -3.33 30.32 -2.22
C PHE A 23 -1.99 29.81 -2.76
N LYS A 24 -1.08 30.71 -3.14
CA LYS A 24 0.24 30.33 -3.65
C LYS A 24 1.05 29.52 -2.62
N ARG A 25 1.00 29.90 -1.35
CA ARG A 25 1.65 29.14 -0.26
C ARG A 25 1.04 27.75 -0.10
N ALA A 26 -0.30 27.64 -0.15
CA ALA A 26 -1.00 26.37 -0.09
C ALA A 26 -0.61 25.46 -1.27
N LEU A 27 -0.61 26.01 -2.49
CA LEU A 27 -0.22 25.28 -3.70
C LEU A 27 1.22 24.71 -3.60
N VAL A 28 2.16 25.53 -3.15
CA VAL A 28 3.55 25.09 -2.96
C VAL A 28 3.65 24.01 -1.89
N ARG A 29 2.93 24.16 -0.78
CA ARG A 29 2.89 23.17 0.30
C ARG A 29 2.38 21.83 -0.19
N GLU A 30 1.24 21.83 -0.88
CA GLU A 30 0.64 20.62 -1.45
C GLU A 30 1.54 19.95 -2.48
N PHE A 31 2.19 20.73 -3.34
CA PHE A 31 3.15 20.20 -4.32
C PHE A 31 4.30 19.44 -3.64
N TYR A 32 4.91 20.02 -2.60
CA TYR A 32 6.00 19.35 -1.89
C TYR A 32 5.51 18.17 -1.06
N ALA A 33 4.32 18.23 -0.48
CA ALA A 33 3.69 17.11 0.21
C ALA A 33 3.48 15.91 -0.74
N MET A 34 2.90 16.16 -1.91
CA MET A 34 2.73 15.12 -2.94
C MET A 34 4.06 14.54 -3.42
N ARG A 35 5.08 15.38 -3.63
CA ARG A 35 6.43 14.88 -4.00
C ARG A 35 7.03 13.98 -2.93
N ALA A 36 6.91 14.37 -1.66
CA ALA A 36 7.40 13.59 -0.54
C ALA A 36 6.68 12.23 -0.46
N GLU A 37 5.36 12.22 -0.60
CA GLU A 37 4.56 10.99 -0.62
C GLU A 37 4.95 10.05 -1.76
N ILE A 38 5.11 10.57 -2.97
CA ILE A 38 5.55 9.79 -4.12
C ILE A 38 6.96 9.21 -3.90
N ALA A 39 7.88 10.00 -3.34
CA ALA A 39 9.24 9.55 -3.05
C ALA A 39 9.24 8.44 -1.99
N ARG A 40 8.47 8.63 -0.91
CA ARG A 40 8.30 7.63 0.15
C ARG A 40 7.69 6.33 -0.40
N PHE A 41 6.63 6.42 -1.20
CA PHE A 41 6.01 5.25 -1.82
C PHE A 41 7.01 4.48 -2.69
N LYS A 42 7.80 5.18 -3.52
CA LYS A 42 8.83 4.55 -4.36
C LYS A 42 9.92 3.87 -3.53
N ALA A 43 10.37 4.48 -2.43
CA ALA A 43 11.34 3.88 -1.52
C ALA A 43 10.80 2.59 -0.90
N LEU A 44 9.60 2.63 -0.31
CA LEU A 44 8.93 1.46 0.26
C LEU A 44 8.73 0.33 -0.76
N ARG A 45 8.34 0.67 -2.01
CA ARG A 45 8.23 -0.32 -3.10
C ARG A 45 9.56 -0.99 -3.42
N THR A 46 10.66 -0.25 -3.32
CA THR A 46 12.00 -0.77 -3.59
C THR A 46 12.49 -1.64 -2.42
N GLU A 47 12.33 -1.18 -1.19
CA GLU A 47 12.72 -1.88 0.03
C GLU A 47 11.93 -3.18 0.24
N GLY A 48 10.64 -3.19 -0.10
CA GLY A 48 9.80 -4.38 0.04
C GLY A 48 10.07 -5.51 -0.96
N LYS A 49 10.79 -5.24 -2.06
CA LYS A 49 11.07 -6.28 -3.08
C LYS A 49 11.89 -7.47 -2.56
N PRO A 50 13.01 -7.26 -1.82
CA PRO A 50 13.78 -8.39 -1.27
C PRO A 50 12.96 -9.23 -0.29
N GLN A 51 12.18 -8.58 0.58
CA GLN A 51 11.34 -9.25 1.56
C GLN A 51 10.27 -10.13 0.91
N ARG A 52 9.55 -9.60 -0.11
CA ARG A 52 8.57 -10.39 -0.86
C ARG A 52 9.21 -11.54 -1.61
N ARG A 53 10.39 -11.34 -2.18
CA ARG A 53 11.16 -12.42 -2.82
C ARG A 53 11.51 -13.50 -1.82
N SER A 54 11.95 -13.13 -0.62
CA SER A 54 12.27 -14.07 0.46
C SER A 54 11.09 -14.97 0.82
N LEU A 55 9.89 -14.40 1.06
CA LEU A 55 8.68 -15.19 1.32
C LEU A 55 8.33 -16.11 0.14
N THR A 56 8.38 -15.58 -1.08
CA THR A 56 8.08 -16.34 -2.30
C THR A 56 9.04 -17.50 -2.49
N ASP A 57 10.34 -17.29 -2.24
CA ASP A 57 11.37 -18.32 -2.35
C ASP A 57 11.20 -19.39 -1.27
N MET A 58 10.89 -19.02 -0.03
CA MET A 58 10.59 -19.96 1.05
C MET A 58 9.37 -20.84 0.74
N ILE A 59 8.31 -20.27 0.16
CA ILE A 59 7.14 -21.03 -0.27
C ILE A 59 7.53 -22.01 -1.38
N ARG A 60 8.26 -21.55 -2.40
CA ARG A 60 8.70 -22.39 -3.53
C ARG A 60 9.57 -23.54 -3.08
N ASP A 61 10.49 -23.29 -2.13
CA ASP A 61 11.47 -24.27 -1.67
C ASP A 61 10.86 -25.28 -0.67
N ASN A 62 9.63 -25.07 -0.22
CA ASN A 62 8.89 -26.03 0.60
C ASN A 62 8.35 -27.17 -0.29
N PRO A 63 8.79 -28.43 -0.09
CA PRO A 63 8.38 -29.55 -0.94
C PRO A 63 6.85 -29.84 -0.89
N ASN A 64 6.19 -29.41 0.17
CA ASN A 64 4.75 -29.59 0.38
C ASN A 64 3.90 -28.40 -0.08
N HIS A 65 4.51 -27.39 -0.75
CA HIS A 65 3.77 -26.21 -1.17
C HIS A 65 2.74 -26.52 -2.24
N SER A 66 1.58 -25.85 -2.16
CA SER A 66 0.56 -25.81 -3.18
C SER A 66 0.72 -24.55 -4.07
N LYS A 67 0.33 -24.64 -5.32
CA LYS A 67 0.24 -23.45 -6.20
C LYS A 67 -0.64 -22.33 -5.63
N TRP A 68 -1.51 -22.65 -4.68
CA TRP A 68 -2.40 -21.69 -4.01
C TRP A 68 -1.74 -20.96 -2.83
N ASP A 69 -0.62 -21.45 -2.30
CA ASP A 69 0.01 -20.90 -1.11
C ASP A 69 0.47 -19.47 -1.31
N TYR A 70 1.01 -19.13 -2.49
CA TYR A 70 1.35 -17.74 -2.83
C TYR A 70 0.17 -16.79 -2.66
N LYS A 71 -1.00 -17.22 -3.11
CA LYS A 71 -2.23 -16.44 -2.99
C LYS A 71 -2.72 -16.41 -1.54
N LEU A 72 -2.69 -17.53 -0.85
CA LEU A 72 -3.15 -17.65 0.55
C LEU A 72 -2.37 -16.72 1.47
N TYR A 73 -1.05 -16.77 1.44
CA TYR A 73 -0.21 -15.92 2.28
C TYR A 73 -0.26 -14.46 1.87
N THR A 74 -0.37 -14.14 0.59
CA THR A 74 -0.59 -12.78 0.12
C THR A 74 -1.93 -12.23 0.61
N ASP A 75 -3.02 -12.97 0.45
CA ASP A 75 -4.35 -12.57 0.91
C ASP A 75 -4.40 -12.47 2.44
N LEU A 76 -3.66 -13.31 3.18
CA LEU A 76 -3.53 -13.20 4.63
C LEU A 76 -2.87 -11.88 5.03
N ALA A 77 -1.78 -11.47 4.36
CA ALA A 77 -1.12 -10.19 4.61
C ALA A 77 -2.06 -9.00 4.36
N TYR A 78 -2.82 -9.02 3.27
CA TYR A 78 -3.82 -7.99 2.98
C TYR A 78 -4.96 -7.97 4.01
N LYS A 79 -5.47 -9.13 4.41
CA LYS A 79 -6.52 -9.23 5.45
C LYS A 79 -6.01 -8.75 6.81
N ALA A 80 -4.78 -9.09 7.16
CA ALA A 80 -4.17 -8.65 8.42
C ALA A 80 -3.96 -7.12 8.46
N ALA A 81 -3.63 -6.51 7.32
CA ALA A 81 -3.40 -5.08 7.22
C ALA A 81 -4.71 -4.27 7.08
N PHE A 82 -5.69 -4.78 6.32
CA PHE A 82 -6.84 -3.99 5.85
C PHE A 82 -8.20 -4.67 6.04
N GLY A 83 -8.27 -5.88 6.58
CA GLY A 83 -9.51 -6.67 6.67
C GLY A 83 -10.06 -7.15 5.32
N LYS A 84 -9.36 -6.90 4.20
CA LYS A 84 -9.80 -7.21 2.84
C LYS A 84 -8.73 -7.98 2.08
N THR A 85 -9.14 -8.78 1.08
CA THR A 85 -8.20 -9.43 0.16
C THR A 85 -7.67 -8.44 -0.89
N ALA A 86 -6.57 -8.80 -1.55
CA ALA A 86 -6.03 -8.03 -2.68
C ALA A 86 -7.08 -7.78 -3.77
N ALA A 87 -7.89 -8.80 -4.10
CA ALA A 87 -8.93 -8.71 -5.12
C ALA A 87 -10.06 -7.75 -4.71
N GLN A 88 -10.46 -7.75 -3.43
CA GLN A 88 -11.47 -6.82 -2.92
C GLN A 88 -10.99 -5.36 -2.97
N ILE A 89 -9.75 -5.10 -2.54
CA ILE A 89 -9.16 -3.75 -2.62
C ILE A 89 -9.09 -3.27 -4.07
N LYS A 90 -8.67 -4.14 -4.99
CA LYS A 90 -8.61 -3.81 -6.41
C LYS A 90 -9.99 -3.49 -6.98
N LYS A 91 -11.01 -4.28 -6.64
CA LYS A 91 -12.40 -4.04 -7.06
C LYS A 91 -12.94 -2.71 -6.54
N ASP A 92 -12.62 -2.37 -5.29
CA ASP A 92 -13.11 -1.14 -4.64
C ASP A 92 -12.45 0.12 -5.20
N ARG A 93 -11.15 0.07 -5.50
CA ARG A 93 -10.35 1.27 -5.86
C ARG A 93 -10.14 1.47 -7.36
N ALA A 94 -10.07 0.40 -8.12
CA ALA A 94 -9.78 0.46 -9.55
C ALA A 94 -10.42 -0.73 -10.29
N PRO A 95 -11.77 -0.79 -10.36
CA PRO A 95 -12.47 -1.88 -11.05
C PRO A 95 -12.06 -1.93 -12.52
N GLY A 96 -11.71 -3.12 -13.01
CA GLY A 96 -11.29 -3.34 -14.40
C GLY A 96 -9.87 -2.87 -14.76
N SER A 97 -9.10 -2.34 -13.82
CA SER A 97 -7.73 -1.88 -14.05
C SER A 97 -6.73 -3.05 -14.06
N ASP A 98 -5.71 -2.98 -14.94
CA ASP A 98 -4.58 -3.93 -14.95
C ASP A 98 -3.50 -3.63 -13.90
N ARG A 99 -3.65 -2.53 -13.15
CA ARG A 99 -2.70 -2.16 -12.09
C ARG A 99 -2.64 -3.22 -11.01
N ARG A 100 -1.44 -3.44 -10.46
CA ARG A 100 -1.26 -4.32 -9.29
C ARG A 100 -1.90 -3.68 -8.06
N THR A 101 -2.46 -4.50 -7.16
CA THR A 101 -3.08 -3.99 -5.92
C THR A 101 -2.12 -3.15 -5.08
N LEU A 102 -0.84 -3.52 -5.02
CA LEU A 102 0.20 -2.76 -4.31
C LEU A 102 0.39 -1.33 -4.86
N ASP A 103 0.10 -1.09 -6.15
CA ASP A 103 0.23 0.23 -6.78
C ASP A 103 -1.01 1.12 -6.57
N LEU A 104 -2.03 0.57 -5.89
CA LEU A 104 -3.25 1.27 -5.49
C LEU A 104 -3.25 1.68 -4.00
N LEU A 105 -2.20 1.32 -3.27
CA LEU A 105 -2.03 1.66 -1.85
C LEU A 105 -1.38 3.04 -1.70
N THR A 106 -1.67 3.71 -0.59
CA THR A 106 -0.88 4.87 -0.13
C THR A 106 0.45 4.40 0.47
N ALA A 107 1.39 5.32 0.77
CA ALA A 107 2.64 4.95 1.41
C ALA A 107 2.43 4.35 2.81
N ASP A 108 1.51 4.90 3.61
CA ASP A 108 1.18 4.36 4.94
C ASP A 108 0.59 2.95 4.86
N GLU A 109 -0.32 2.73 3.91
CA GLU A 109 -0.92 1.42 3.67
C GLU A 109 0.11 0.40 3.17
N LEU A 110 1.02 0.82 2.31
CA LEU A 110 2.10 -0.04 1.82
C LEU A 110 3.04 -0.45 2.95
N GLU A 111 3.39 0.47 3.84
CA GLU A 111 4.19 0.17 5.03
C GLU A 111 3.46 -0.80 5.97
N ALA A 112 2.16 -0.59 6.22
CA ALA A 112 1.35 -1.50 7.02
C ALA A 112 1.29 -2.91 6.41
N TYR A 113 1.09 -3.03 5.09
CA TYR A 113 1.13 -4.30 4.37
C TYR A 113 2.48 -5.00 4.53
N GLN A 114 3.59 -4.28 4.31
CA GLN A 114 4.94 -4.85 4.42
C GLN A 114 5.27 -5.35 5.82
N LYS A 115 4.80 -4.68 6.88
CA LYS A 115 4.92 -5.17 8.25
C LYS A 115 4.22 -6.52 8.46
N GLN A 116 3.03 -6.69 7.90
CA GLN A 116 2.30 -7.97 7.98
C GLN A 116 2.98 -9.06 7.14
N GLU A 117 3.41 -8.72 5.93
CA GLU A 117 4.15 -9.66 5.06
C GLU A 117 5.45 -10.15 5.72
N ALA A 118 6.20 -9.25 6.39
CA ALA A 118 7.40 -9.61 7.15
C ALA A 118 7.10 -10.56 8.32
N ALA A 119 6.05 -10.28 9.07
CA ALA A 119 5.64 -11.12 10.20
C ALA A 119 5.20 -12.52 9.72
N ILE A 120 4.45 -12.60 8.62
CA ILE A 120 4.06 -13.88 8.00
C ILE A 120 5.29 -14.64 7.51
N ALA A 121 6.24 -13.98 6.85
CA ALA A 121 7.48 -14.58 6.40
C ALA A 121 8.30 -15.15 7.56
N GLY A 122 8.40 -14.42 8.67
CA GLY A 122 9.07 -14.87 9.88
C GLY A 122 8.42 -16.12 10.50
N LEU A 123 7.09 -16.15 10.58
CA LEU A 123 6.36 -17.32 11.10
C LEU A 123 6.45 -18.51 10.15
N TYR A 124 6.41 -18.27 8.85
CA TYR A 124 6.60 -19.31 7.84
C TYR A 124 7.98 -19.95 7.95
N ALA A 125 9.03 -19.14 8.13
CA ALA A 125 10.40 -19.61 8.28
C ALA A 125 10.62 -20.55 9.49
N VAL A 126 9.86 -20.37 10.57
CA VAL A 126 9.91 -21.24 11.76
C VAL A 126 8.90 -22.39 11.70
N GLY A 127 8.23 -22.60 10.58
CA GLY A 127 7.36 -23.75 10.32
C GLY A 127 5.96 -23.66 10.93
N ILE A 128 5.47 -22.45 11.24
CA ILE A 128 4.09 -22.26 11.69
C ILE A 128 3.15 -22.51 10.50
N ASP A 129 2.11 -23.30 10.72
CA ASP A 129 1.12 -23.62 9.69
C ASP A 129 0.16 -22.44 9.39
N TYR A 130 -0.49 -22.48 8.23
CA TYR A 130 -1.37 -21.42 7.76
C TYR A 130 -2.57 -21.14 8.69
N GLU A 131 -3.22 -22.18 9.23
CA GLU A 131 -4.40 -22.03 10.09
C GLU A 131 -4.03 -21.34 11.41
N THR A 132 -2.89 -21.68 11.97
CA THR A 132 -2.35 -21.00 13.17
C THR A 132 -2.04 -19.53 12.89
N MET A 133 -1.35 -19.24 11.77
CA MET A 133 -1.09 -17.84 11.35
C MET A 133 -2.39 -17.08 11.15
N LYS A 134 -3.34 -17.64 10.44
CA LYS A 134 -4.66 -17.03 10.20
C LYS A 134 -5.38 -16.72 11.52
N ALA A 135 -5.37 -17.63 12.48
CA ALA A 135 -5.95 -17.39 13.80
C ALA A 135 -5.27 -16.22 14.53
N VAL A 136 -3.95 -16.13 14.47
CA VAL A 136 -3.18 -15.03 15.10
C VAL A 136 -3.47 -13.68 14.46
N PHE A 137 -3.40 -13.59 13.13
CA PHE A 137 -3.53 -12.32 12.41
C PHE A 137 -4.97 -11.81 12.32
N LEU A 138 -5.97 -12.70 12.22
CA LEU A 138 -7.36 -12.28 12.09
C LEU A 138 -8.07 -12.10 13.45
N ARG A 139 -7.57 -12.67 14.56
CA ARG A 139 -8.07 -12.37 15.91
C ARG A 139 -7.78 -10.93 16.37
N LYS A 140 -6.70 -10.31 15.87
CA LYS A 140 -6.39 -8.91 16.20
C LYS A 140 -7.41 -7.90 15.65
N GLY A 141 -8.21 -8.26 14.65
CA GLY A 141 -9.24 -7.40 14.09
C GLY A 141 -10.55 -7.34 14.88
N SER A 142 -10.72 -8.23 15.89
CA SER A 142 -11.94 -8.28 16.72
C SER A 142 -11.79 -7.65 18.11
N ALA A 143 -10.61 -7.10 18.44
CA ALA A 143 -10.33 -6.52 19.77
C ALA A 143 -10.20 -4.99 19.77
N ALA A 144 -10.71 -4.32 18.71
CA ALA A 144 -10.75 -2.86 18.57
C ALA A 144 -12.19 -2.39 18.28
N GLU A 145 -13.15 -2.81 19.12
CA GLU A 145 -14.44 -2.15 19.36
C GLU A 145 -14.56 -1.76 20.82
#